data_34618bc1027ef10ab516edf14e8757a7
#
_entry.id   34618bc1027ef10ab516edf14e8757a7
#
_cell.length_a   1.000
_cell.length_b   1.000
_cell.length_c   1.000
_cell.angle_alpha   90.00
_cell.angle_beta   90.00
_cell.angle_gamma   90.00
#
_symmetry.space_group_name_H-M   'P 1'
#
loop_
_entity.id
_entity.type
_entity.pdbx_description
1 polymer ?
#
loop_
_entity_poly.entity_id
_entity_poly.type
_entity_poly.pdbx_seq_one_letter_code
_entity_poly.pdbx_strand_id
1 'polypeptide(L)'
;RTVFTRTLLLPHSSQNYRSGYCRGLSAGMTDEGGWCVVTVYERDGSSLLCLVMGGADVSNGEIIPAYTRVNALLAWARQNYGYRQLYVPGAVYKVVPVGMTGLSSSRAKLVLPDGLSVYLPKDAEASADLTESLILTGGSLEAPLTAGDTVGTLTVRFGGEVIASAPG
;
A
#
# COMPACT_ATOMS: atom_id res chain seq x y z
N ARG A 1 -33.92 -1.78 9.18
CA ARG A 1 -33.53 -3.16 8.85
C ARG A 1 -32.23 -3.44 9.58
N THR A 2 -32.23 -4.38 10.51
CA THR A 2 -31.02 -4.78 11.24
C THR A 2 -30.23 -5.76 10.37
N VAL A 3 -28.95 -5.46 10.15
CA VAL A 3 -28.05 -6.33 9.40
C VAL A 3 -27.11 -6.99 10.40
N PHE A 4 -27.12 -8.31 10.43
CA PHE A 4 -26.21 -9.10 11.27
C PHE A 4 -24.96 -9.45 10.44
N THR A 5 -23.80 -9.22 11.01
CA THR A 5 -22.52 -9.68 10.43
C THR A 5 -22.14 -11.04 10.99
N ARG A 6 -21.59 -11.89 10.15
CA ARG A 6 -21.01 -13.19 10.57
C ARG A 6 -19.54 -13.09 11.00
N THR A 7 -18.91 -11.96 10.72
CA THR A 7 -17.49 -11.81 11.11
C THR A 7 -17.37 -11.41 12.58
N LEU A 8 -16.53 -12.13 13.30
CA LEU A 8 -16.27 -11.92 14.73
C LEU A 8 -15.12 -10.90 14.98
N LEU A 9 -14.51 -10.38 13.94
CA LEU A 9 -13.41 -9.41 14.02
C LEU A 9 -13.86 -7.97 14.25
N LEU A 10 -15.15 -7.68 14.06
CA LEU A 10 -15.66 -6.31 14.21
C LEU A 10 -15.62 -5.83 15.68
N PRO A 11 -15.42 -4.51 15.89
CA PRO A 11 -15.30 -3.92 17.24
C PRO A 11 -16.48 -4.23 18.16
N HIS A 12 -17.68 -4.38 17.60
CA HIS A 12 -18.93 -4.64 18.34
C HIS A 12 -19.22 -6.14 18.55
N SER A 13 -18.32 -7.01 18.11
CA SER A 13 -18.43 -8.43 18.38
C SER A 13 -18.18 -8.73 19.87
N SER A 14 -19.00 -9.60 20.47
CA SER A 14 -18.84 -10.05 21.85
C SER A 14 -17.77 -11.12 22.03
N GLN A 15 -17.14 -11.55 20.95
CA GLN A 15 -16.14 -12.64 20.94
C GLN A 15 -14.71 -12.13 21.12
N ASN A 16 -13.84 -13.04 21.53
CA ASN A 16 -12.42 -12.76 21.83
C ASN A 16 -11.56 -12.36 20.60
N TYR A 17 -12.14 -12.35 19.40
CA TYR A 17 -11.41 -12.05 18.14
C TYR A 17 -11.53 -10.60 17.72
N ARG A 18 -12.36 -9.80 18.37
CA ARG A 18 -12.62 -8.42 17.95
C ARG A 18 -11.35 -7.61 17.87
N SER A 19 -11.27 -6.79 16.83
CA SER A 19 -10.23 -5.79 16.66
C SER A 19 -10.86 -4.44 16.38
N GLY A 20 -10.45 -3.40 17.09
CA GLY A 20 -10.91 -2.03 16.86
C GLY A 20 -10.54 -1.48 15.48
N TYR A 21 -9.66 -2.14 14.80
CA TYR A 21 -9.10 -1.73 13.51
C TYR A 21 -9.63 -2.53 12.31
N CYS A 22 -10.33 -3.63 12.54
CA CYS A 22 -10.96 -4.39 11.46
C CYS A 22 -12.26 -3.72 11.02
N ARG A 23 -12.46 -3.65 9.70
CA ARG A 23 -13.63 -3.04 9.05
C ARG A 23 -14.60 -4.07 8.46
N GLY A 24 -14.40 -5.32 8.78
CA GLY A 24 -15.24 -6.42 8.33
C GLY A 24 -14.74 -7.01 7.03
N LEU A 25 -15.52 -7.47 6.27
CA LEU A 25 -15.88 -7.94 4.96
C LEU A 25 -16.72 -9.21 5.06
N SER A 26 -16.11 -10.40 5.05
CA SER A 26 -16.85 -11.66 5.02
C SER A 26 -16.16 -12.76 5.84
N ALA A 27 -16.96 -13.63 6.39
CA ALA A 27 -16.50 -14.89 6.96
C ALA A 27 -17.57 -15.96 6.71
N GLY A 28 -17.11 -17.18 6.45
CA GLY A 28 -17.98 -18.31 6.22
C GLY A 28 -17.22 -19.62 6.37
N MET A 29 -17.97 -20.71 6.47
CA MET A 29 -17.45 -22.07 6.56
C MET A 29 -18.27 -22.98 5.67
N THR A 30 -17.59 -23.89 4.98
CA THR A 30 -18.18 -25.03 4.29
C THR A 30 -17.44 -26.28 4.68
N ASP A 31 -18.09 -27.42 4.57
CA ASP A 31 -17.50 -28.73 4.96
C ASP A 31 -16.23 -29.03 4.15
N GLU A 32 -16.22 -28.66 2.85
CA GLU A 32 -15.08 -28.88 1.96
C GLU A 32 -14.01 -27.80 2.05
N GLY A 33 -14.42 -26.53 2.19
CA GLY A 33 -13.53 -25.38 2.15
C GLY A 33 -13.02 -24.90 3.52
N GLY A 34 -13.57 -25.43 4.60
CA GLY A 34 -13.26 -24.99 5.96
C GLY A 34 -13.65 -23.53 6.21
N TRP A 35 -13.14 -22.96 7.29
CA TRP A 35 -13.35 -21.56 7.63
C TRP A 35 -12.54 -20.63 6.70
N CYS A 36 -13.25 -19.70 6.08
CA CYS A 36 -12.65 -18.63 5.25
C CYS A 36 -12.99 -17.28 5.85
N VAL A 37 -12.00 -16.42 5.98
CA VAL A 37 -12.14 -15.08 6.57
C VAL A 37 -11.44 -14.07 5.69
N VAL A 38 -12.16 -13.03 5.29
CA VAL A 38 -11.61 -11.86 4.59
C VAL A 38 -11.88 -10.63 5.44
N THR A 39 -10.85 -9.84 5.70
CA THR A 39 -10.99 -8.60 6.48
C THR A 39 -10.08 -7.50 5.95
N VAL A 40 -10.54 -6.26 6.05
CA VAL A 40 -9.72 -5.07 5.92
C VAL A 40 -9.33 -4.62 7.32
N TYR A 41 -8.07 -4.31 7.50
CA TYR A 41 -7.52 -3.77 8.73
C TYR A 41 -6.93 -2.39 8.43
N GLU A 42 -7.43 -1.38 9.16
CA GLU A 42 -7.01 0.02 8.99
C GLU A 42 -6.44 0.55 10.31
N ARG A 43 -5.18 0.94 10.28
CA ARG A 43 -4.51 1.53 11.43
C ARG A 43 -3.32 2.37 11.02
N ASP A 44 -3.14 3.50 11.69
CA ASP A 44 -1.98 4.39 11.55
C ASP A 44 -1.69 4.76 10.07
N GLY A 45 -2.77 5.03 9.29
CA GLY A 45 -2.69 5.35 7.86
C GLY A 45 -2.44 4.14 6.95
N SER A 46 -2.31 2.93 7.51
CA SER A 46 -2.16 1.70 6.72
C SER A 46 -3.49 0.99 6.54
N SER A 47 -3.72 0.47 5.34
CA SER A 47 -4.85 -0.40 5.02
C SER A 47 -4.33 -1.73 4.49
N LEU A 48 -4.65 -2.81 5.19
CA LEU A 48 -4.22 -4.16 4.84
C LEU A 48 -5.43 -5.04 4.58
N LEU A 49 -5.42 -5.78 3.47
CA LEU A 49 -6.38 -6.83 3.18
C LEU A 49 -5.79 -8.16 3.65
N CYS A 50 -6.49 -8.84 4.56
CA CYS A 50 -6.11 -10.17 5.03
C CYS A 50 -7.13 -11.21 4.59
N LEU A 51 -6.65 -12.29 3.99
CA LEU A 51 -7.43 -13.44 3.56
C LEU A 51 -6.84 -14.71 4.20
N VAL A 52 -7.66 -15.44 4.91
CA VAL A 52 -7.35 -16.79 5.42
C VAL A 52 -8.38 -17.75 4.88
N MET A 53 -7.94 -18.85 4.30
CA MET A 53 -8.78 -19.90 3.72
C MET A 53 -8.41 -21.26 4.33
N GLY A 54 -9.35 -22.19 4.30
CA GLY A 54 -9.12 -23.57 4.74
C GLY A 54 -8.84 -23.70 6.25
N GLY A 55 -9.40 -22.82 7.06
CA GLY A 55 -9.29 -22.94 8.53
C GLY A 55 -10.06 -24.17 9.03
N ALA A 56 -9.46 -24.91 9.98
CA ALA A 56 -10.12 -26.06 10.57
C ALA A 56 -11.45 -25.67 11.23
N ASP A 57 -12.42 -26.55 11.15
CA ASP A 57 -13.65 -26.45 11.93
C ASP A 57 -13.39 -26.91 13.37
N VAL A 58 -13.97 -26.18 14.32
CA VAL A 58 -13.91 -26.52 15.76
C VAL A 58 -15.33 -26.62 16.26
N SER A 59 -15.82 -27.82 16.31
CA SER A 59 -17.21 -28.13 16.63
C SER A 59 -17.62 -27.92 18.10
N ASN A 60 -16.68 -27.59 18.99
CA ASN A 60 -16.90 -27.64 20.45
C ASN A 60 -16.89 -26.25 21.14
N GLY A 61 -17.18 -25.17 20.42
CA GLY A 61 -17.21 -23.81 21.03
C GLY A 61 -15.84 -23.25 21.37
N GLU A 62 -14.79 -23.90 20.91
CA GLU A 62 -13.41 -23.44 21.05
C GLU A 62 -13.07 -22.31 20.07
N ILE A 63 -11.85 -21.81 20.22
CA ILE A 63 -11.30 -20.72 19.39
C ILE A 63 -11.28 -21.15 17.92
N ILE A 64 -11.93 -20.37 17.06
CA ILE A 64 -11.91 -20.58 15.59
C ILE A 64 -10.52 -20.22 15.03
N PRO A 65 -9.72 -21.22 14.57
CA PRO A 65 -8.32 -21.00 14.22
C PRO A 65 -8.11 -19.97 13.11
N ALA A 66 -9.06 -19.85 12.19
CA ALA A 66 -9.01 -18.87 11.09
C ALA A 66 -8.90 -17.42 11.61
N TYR A 67 -9.66 -17.06 12.63
CA TYR A 67 -9.60 -15.71 13.22
C TYR A 67 -8.30 -15.47 13.98
N THR A 68 -7.80 -16.49 14.70
CA THR A 68 -6.50 -16.40 15.38
C THR A 68 -5.38 -16.19 14.36
N ARG A 69 -5.41 -16.90 13.24
CA ARG A 69 -4.44 -16.74 12.15
C ARG A 69 -4.51 -15.35 11.50
N VAL A 70 -5.72 -14.81 11.28
CA VAL A 70 -5.88 -13.42 10.80
C VAL A 70 -5.19 -12.44 11.74
N ASN A 71 -5.44 -12.52 13.03
CA ASN A 71 -4.83 -11.65 14.02
C ASN A 71 -3.30 -11.80 14.06
N ALA A 72 -2.79 -13.03 13.97
CA ALA A 72 -1.36 -13.31 13.92
C ALA A 72 -0.70 -12.72 12.65
N LEU A 73 -1.32 -12.90 11.47
CA LEU A 73 -0.83 -12.34 10.22
C LEU A 73 -0.81 -10.80 10.24
N LEU A 74 -1.88 -10.18 10.74
CA LEU A 74 -1.94 -8.71 10.87
C LEU A 74 -0.90 -8.18 11.85
N ALA A 75 -0.68 -8.87 12.97
CA ALA A 75 0.36 -8.52 13.94
C ALA A 75 1.75 -8.64 13.30
N TRP A 76 2.01 -9.74 12.59
CA TRP A 76 3.26 -9.96 11.87
C TRP A 76 3.50 -8.88 10.81
N ALA A 77 2.51 -8.57 9.97
CA ALA A 77 2.63 -7.53 8.96
C ALA A 77 2.99 -6.18 9.57
N ARG A 78 2.36 -5.80 10.69
CA ARG A 78 2.65 -4.56 11.40
C ARG A 78 4.04 -4.53 12.06
N GLN A 79 4.52 -5.66 12.54
CA GLN A 79 5.86 -5.74 13.11
C GLN A 79 6.94 -5.59 12.05
N ASN A 80 6.73 -6.18 10.87
CA ASN A 80 7.75 -6.31 9.85
C ASN A 80 7.66 -5.25 8.74
N TYR A 81 6.49 -4.63 8.53
CA TYR A 81 6.27 -3.67 7.45
C TYR A 81 5.81 -2.31 7.98
N GLY A 82 6.05 -1.27 7.20
CA GLY A 82 5.62 0.10 7.51
C GLY A 82 5.73 1.03 6.31
N TYR A 83 5.06 2.18 6.40
CA TYR A 83 5.25 3.24 5.43
C TYR A 83 6.59 3.92 5.63
N ARG A 84 7.28 4.15 4.52
CA ARG A 84 8.47 4.99 4.43
C ARG A 84 8.20 6.12 3.46
N GLN A 85 8.36 7.36 3.94
CA GLN A 85 8.29 8.53 3.08
C GLN A 85 9.61 8.66 2.32
N LEU A 86 9.57 8.50 1.00
CA LEU A 86 10.72 8.67 0.12
C LEU A 86 10.89 10.14 -0.27
N TYR A 87 9.79 10.81 -0.59
CA TYR A 87 9.76 12.21 -0.95
C TYR A 87 8.66 12.93 -0.16
N VAL A 88 9.00 14.10 0.38
CA VAL A 88 8.02 14.99 0.99
C VAL A 88 7.21 15.71 -0.10
N PRO A 89 5.96 16.13 0.17
CA PRO A 89 5.18 16.91 -0.78
C PRO A 89 5.94 18.14 -1.28
N GLY A 90 5.92 18.36 -2.59
CA GLY A 90 6.61 19.48 -3.24
C GLY A 90 8.14 19.34 -3.35
N ALA A 91 8.71 18.20 -2.98
CA ALA A 91 10.15 17.97 -3.12
C ALA A 91 10.57 17.94 -4.60
N VAL A 92 11.67 18.62 -4.89
CA VAL A 92 12.33 18.49 -6.20
C VAL A 92 13.11 17.17 -6.21
N TYR A 93 12.67 16.24 -7.04
CA TYR A 93 13.35 14.94 -7.12
C TYR A 93 14.34 14.85 -8.30
N LYS A 94 14.17 15.70 -9.33
CA LYS A 94 15.10 15.76 -10.46
C LYS A 94 15.08 17.12 -11.15
N VAL A 95 16.22 17.49 -11.77
CA VAL A 95 16.33 18.63 -12.66
C VAL A 95 16.70 18.12 -14.05
N VAL A 96 15.85 18.41 -15.04
CA VAL A 96 15.96 17.87 -16.40
C VAL A 96 16.18 19.03 -17.39
N PRO A 97 17.05 18.90 -18.40
CA PRO A 97 17.19 19.90 -19.45
C PRO A 97 15.93 19.96 -20.29
N VAL A 98 15.60 21.15 -20.76
CA VAL A 98 14.47 21.41 -21.69
C VAL A 98 15.04 21.78 -23.03
N GLY A 99 14.62 21.05 -24.06
CA GLY A 99 14.99 21.33 -25.45
C GLY A 99 14.22 22.52 -26.08
N MET A 100 14.65 22.93 -27.23
CA MET A 100 14.01 23.98 -28.06
C MET A 100 13.85 25.36 -27.37
N THR A 101 14.79 25.71 -26.50
CA THR A 101 14.77 27.00 -25.77
C THR A 101 15.56 28.11 -26.46
N GLY A 102 15.87 27.95 -27.74
CA GLY A 102 16.67 28.93 -28.50
C GLY A 102 18.15 28.94 -28.05
N LEU A 103 18.69 30.16 -27.76
CA LEU A 103 20.10 30.33 -27.38
C LEU A 103 20.44 30.03 -25.91
N SER A 104 19.45 29.72 -25.09
CA SER A 104 19.66 29.45 -23.65
C SER A 104 19.35 27.98 -23.29
N SER A 105 20.21 27.38 -22.46
CA SER A 105 19.91 26.10 -21.87
C SER A 105 18.94 26.27 -20.68
N SER A 106 17.70 25.86 -20.82
CA SER A 106 16.71 25.89 -19.77
C SER A 106 16.62 24.54 -19.08
N ARG A 107 16.25 24.53 -17.80
CA ARG A 107 16.07 23.33 -16.98
C ARG A 107 14.74 23.40 -16.26
N ALA A 108 14.01 22.30 -16.28
CA ALA A 108 12.80 22.12 -15.48
C ALA A 108 13.14 21.40 -14.16
N LYS A 109 12.53 21.85 -13.07
CA LYS A 109 12.54 21.16 -11.79
C LYS A 109 11.32 20.27 -11.74
N LEU A 110 11.52 18.98 -11.68
CA LEU A 110 10.44 18.01 -11.51
C LEU A 110 10.16 17.86 -10.05
N VAL A 111 8.89 18.03 -9.67
CA VAL A 111 8.42 17.96 -8.29
C VAL A 111 7.35 16.90 -8.16
N LEU A 112 7.23 16.30 -6.98
CA LEU A 112 6.14 15.42 -6.61
C LEU A 112 5.17 16.22 -5.74
N PRO A 113 4.01 16.67 -6.27
CA PRO A 113 3.09 17.54 -5.53
C PRO A 113 2.66 16.94 -4.19
N ASP A 114 2.29 15.66 -4.20
CA ASP A 114 1.80 14.92 -3.03
C ASP A 114 2.91 14.17 -2.26
N GLY A 115 4.16 14.29 -2.75
CA GLY A 115 5.26 13.46 -2.26
C GLY A 115 5.11 12.00 -2.67
N LEU A 116 5.86 11.12 -2.03
CA LEU A 116 5.78 9.68 -2.27
C LEU A 116 6.11 8.90 -1.01
N SER A 117 5.17 8.06 -0.57
CA SER A 117 5.37 7.11 0.51
C SER A 117 5.13 5.69 -0.01
N VAL A 118 5.96 4.76 0.44
CA VAL A 118 5.88 3.34 0.04
C VAL A 118 5.77 2.45 1.26
N TYR A 119 5.08 1.32 1.11
CA TYR A 119 4.94 0.33 2.17
C TYR A 119 6.01 -0.74 1.98
N LEU A 120 6.97 -0.82 2.90
CA LEU A 120 8.16 -1.65 2.79
C LEU A 120 8.42 -2.45 4.05
N PRO A 121 9.23 -3.53 3.98
CA PRO A 121 9.83 -4.14 5.15
C PRO A 121 10.59 -3.07 5.95
N LYS A 122 10.48 -3.11 7.27
CA LYS A 122 11.13 -2.12 8.15
C LYS A 122 12.64 -2.24 8.18
N ASP A 123 13.14 -3.45 7.94
CA ASP A 123 14.56 -3.80 7.82
C ASP A 123 15.11 -3.60 6.41
N ALA A 124 14.25 -3.26 5.43
CA ALA A 124 14.71 -2.96 4.09
C ALA A 124 15.69 -1.78 4.12
N GLU A 125 16.94 -2.02 3.79
CA GLU A 125 17.90 -0.96 3.59
C GLU A 125 17.54 -0.19 2.31
N ALA A 126 17.43 1.13 2.43
CA ALA A 126 16.91 1.99 1.36
C ALA A 126 17.75 1.97 0.08
N SER A 127 18.97 1.41 0.12
CA SER A 127 19.94 1.56 -0.95
C SER A 127 20.18 0.31 -1.81
N ALA A 128 19.91 -0.89 -1.31
CA ALA A 128 20.29 -2.11 -2.04
C ALA A 128 19.22 -2.64 -3.00
N ASP A 129 17.94 -2.57 -2.57
CA ASP A 129 16.83 -3.18 -3.32
C ASP A 129 15.84 -2.17 -3.90
N LEU A 130 16.00 -0.88 -3.55
CA LEU A 130 15.11 0.19 -4.02
C LEU A 130 15.72 0.84 -5.27
N THR A 131 15.01 0.76 -6.38
CA THR A 131 15.40 1.41 -7.64
C THR A 131 14.33 2.38 -8.10
N GLU A 132 14.76 3.51 -8.63
CA GLU A 132 13.88 4.56 -9.13
C GLU A 132 14.11 4.74 -10.62
N SER A 133 13.04 4.86 -11.37
CA SER A 133 13.08 5.16 -12.80
C SER A 133 12.11 6.26 -13.13
N LEU A 134 12.60 7.30 -13.83
CA LEU A 134 11.79 8.36 -14.38
C LEU A 134 11.58 8.14 -15.87
N ILE A 135 10.33 8.07 -16.28
CA ILE A 135 9.94 8.01 -17.69
C ILE A 135 9.29 9.34 -18.05
N LEU A 136 9.92 10.10 -18.94
CA LEU A 136 9.37 11.34 -19.46
C LEU A 136 8.36 11.06 -20.58
N THR A 137 7.26 11.79 -20.59
CA THR A 137 6.30 11.78 -21.69
C THR A 137 6.98 12.32 -22.93
N GLY A 138 7.05 11.54 -24.01
CA GLY A 138 7.78 11.91 -25.24
C GLY A 138 9.29 11.69 -25.19
N GLY A 139 9.86 11.17 -24.08
CA GLY A 139 11.27 10.83 -23.96
C GLY A 139 12.19 12.01 -23.60
N SER A 140 11.82 13.23 -23.93
CA SER A 140 12.54 14.48 -23.61
C SER A 140 11.56 15.59 -23.28
N LEU A 141 12.01 16.61 -22.55
CA LEU A 141 11.22 17.82 -22.32
C LEU A 141 11.53 18.86 -23.39
N GLU A 142 10.48 19.40 -23.99
CA GLU A 142 10.57 20.45 -25.02
C GLU A 142 9.71 21.65 -24.65
N ALA A 143 10.21 22.85 -24.95
CA ALA A 143 9.44 24.08 -24.76
C ALA A 143 8.29 24.20 -25.79
N PRO A 144 7.16 24.85 -25.47
CA PRO A 144 6.89 25.54 -24.19
C PRO A 144 6.42 24.59 -23.08
N LEU A 145 6.84 24.86 -21.85
CA LEU A 145 6.38 24.16 -20.66
C LEU A 145 5.80 25.17 -19.66
N THR A 146 4.73 24.80 -18.99
CA THR A 146 4.07 25.60 -17.98
C THR A 146 4.25 24.94 -16.59
N ALA A 147 4.40 25.75 -15.56
CA ALA A 147 4.46 25.22 -14.20
C ALA A 147 3.15 24.49 -13.85
N GLY A 148 3.28 23.24 -13.41
CA GLY A 148 2.15 22.35 -13.13
C GLY A 148 1.83 21.33 -14.24
N ASP A 149 2.54 21.40 -15.37
CA ASP A 149 2.41 20.36 -16.40
C ASP A 149 2.93 19.02 -15.87
N THR A 150 2.17 17.97 -16.10
CA THR A 150 2.64 16.60 -15.83
C THR A 150 3.51 16.14 -16.99
N VAL A 151 4.78 15.98 -16.75
CA VAL A 151 5.77 15.71 -17.80
C VAL A 151 6.37 14.31 -17.76
N GLY A 152 6.00 13.53 -16.78
CA GLY A 152 6.51 12.16 -16.68
C GLY A 152 5.92 11.38 -15.52
N THR A 153 6.46 10.20 -15.32
CA THR A 153 6.08 9.30 -14.22
C THR A 153 7.33 8.78 -13.54
N LEU A 154 7.41 9.01 -12.23
CA LEU A 154 8.39 8.37 -11.37
C LEU A 154 7.86 6.99 -10.96
N THR A 155 8.62 5.95 -11.21
CA THR A 155 8.32 4.59 -10.80
C THR A 155 9.37 4.12 -9.80
N VAL A 156 8.92 3.60 -8.67
CA VAL A 156 9.78 3.02 -7.64
C VAL A 156 9.57 1.50 -7.62
N ARG A 157 10.68 0.78 -7.61
CA ARG A 157 10.71 -0.68 -7.55
C ARG A 157 11.46 -1.13 -6.32
N PHE A 158 11.01 -2.24 -5.76
CA PHE A 158 11.68 -2.94 -4.67
C PHE A 158 11.80 -4.42 -5.04
N GLY A 159 13.01 -4.97 -4.99
CA GLY A 159 13.26 -6.35 -5.44
C GLY A 159 12.86 -6.61 -6.90
N GLY A 160 12.86 -5.57 -7.76
CA GLY A 160 12.44 -5.64 -9.15
C GLY A 160 10.94 -5.42 -9.41
N GLU A 161 10.09 -5.49 -8.38
CA GLU A 161 8.65 -5.23 -8.50
C GLU A 161 8.30 -3.75 -8.32
N VAL A 162 7.33 -3.26 -9.09
CA VAL A 162 6.81 -1.89 -8.95
C VAL A 162 5.98 -1.80 -7.67
N ILE A 163 6.42 -0.94 -6.75
CA ILE A 163 5.74 -0.72 -5.47
C ILE A 163 5.03 0.63 -5.39
N ALA A 164 5.43 1.58 -6.22
CA ALA A 164 4.78 2.87 -6.31
C ALA A 164 5.04 3.54 -7.66
N SER A 165 4.12 4.42 -8.05
CA SER A 165 4.22 5.26 -9.24
C SER A 165 3.55 6.60 -8.96
N ALA A 166 4.21 7.69 -9.31
CA ALA A 166 3.70 9.03 -9.12
C ALA A 166 3.94 9.91 -10.36
N PRO A 167 2.95 10.74 -10.77
CA PRO A 167 3.16 11.74 -11.80
C PRO A 167 4.08 12.85 -11.30
N GLY A 168 4.90 13.42 -12.21
CA GLY A 168 5.83 14.50 -11.92
C GLY A 168 5.84 15.58 -12.98
#